data_b4af413810ea477384f70dc2722db5b3
#
_entry.id   b4af413810ea477384f70dc2722db5b3
#
_cell.length_a   1.000
_cell.length_b   1.000
_cell.length_c   1.000
_cell.angle_alpha   90.00
_cell.angle_beta   90.00
_cell.angle_gamma   90.00
#
_symmetry.space_group_name_H-M   'P 1'
#
loop_
_entity.id
_entity.type
_entity.pdbx_description
1 polymer ?
#
loop_
_entity_poly.entity_id
_entity_poly.type
_entity_poly.pdbx_seq_one_letter_code
_entity_poly.pdbx_strand_id
1 'polypeptide(L)'
;AACRQAPLACHPCGPGPPLSGSPDQHVALASHTAGLASDARRLGAGQGVHVVYDSIGKDTFLDSLDCLAPLGMMVSFGNATGPIDGFNVGLLGKKGSLFLTRPTIMTYTANRDNMLHMADELFDVVASGAVKISINQRYALEDAASAHRDLEARKTTGSTILLP
;
A
#
# COMPACT_ATOMS: atom_id res chain seq x y z
N ALA A 1 32.22 0.50 4.74
CA ALA A 1 31.31 -0.44 4.12
C ALA A 1 30.18 0.37 3.49
N ALA A 2 30.18 0.46 2.17
CA ALA A 2 29.21 1.24 1.43
C ALA A 2 27.91 0.43 1.34
N CYS A 3 26.86 0.95 1.98
CA CYS A 3 25.52 0.48 1.76
C CYS A 3 25.09 0.99 0.37
N ARG A 4 25.14 0.13 -0.64
CA ARG A 4 24.58 0.45 -1.96
C ARG A 4 23.06 0.44 -1.81
N GLN A 5 22.42 1.58 -2.08
CA GLN A 5 21.00 1.66 -2.25
C GLN A 5 20.61 0.74 -3.41
N ALA A 6 19.95 -0.36 -3.08
CA ALA A 6 19.29 -1.18 -4.07
C ALA A 6 17.95 -0.54 -4.42
N PRO A 7 17.50 -0.62 -5.68
CA PRO A 7 16.12 -0.31 -6.02
C PRO A 7 15.19 -1.19 -5.20
N LEU A 8 13.98 -0.78 -4.98
CA LEU A 8 12.93 -1.44 -4.19
C LEU A 8 12.65 -2.92 -4.56
N ALA A 9 13.68 -3.67 -4.80
CA ALA A 9 13.67 -5.12 -4.78
C ALA A 9 13.97 -5.54 -3.36
N CYS A 10 13.00 -6.14 -2.79
CA CYS A 10 13.07 -6.78 -1.49
C CYS A 10 14.40 -7.47 -1.29
N HIS A 11 15.08 -7.18 -0.15
CA HIS A 11 16.33 -7.65 0.28
C HIS A 11 16.45 -9.12 0.35
N PRO A 12 17.56 -9.73 0.10
CA PRO A 12 17.84 -11.12 0.26
C PRO A 12 18.06 -11.46 1.73
N CYS A 13 17.00 -11.82 2.40
CA CYS A 13 17.10 -12.98 3.28
C CYS A 13 17.27 -14.16 2.35
N GLY A 14 18.24 -15.02 2.58
CA GLY A 14 18.61 -16.14 1.70
C GLY A 14 17.41 -16.95 1.19
N PRO A 15 17.58 -17.91 0.29
CA PRO A 15 16.50 -18.54 -0.41
C PRO A 15 15.48 -19.12 0.59
N GLY A 16 14.46 -18.32 0.89
CA GLY A 16 13.23 -18.81 1.48
C GLY A 16 12.64 -19.84 0.50
N PRO A 17 11.78 -20.74 0.98
CA PRO A 17 11.13 -21.70 0.10
C PRO A 17 10.50 -20.95 -1.06
N PRO A 18 10.53 -21.50 -2.28
CA PRO A 18 9.94 -20.86 -3.44
C PRO A 18 8.50 -20.52 -3.12
N LEU A 19 8.13 -19.26 -3.32
CA LEU A 19 6.75 -18.80 -3.21
C LEU A 19 5.95 -19.56 -4.27
N SER A 20 5.35 -20.68 -3.88
CA SER A 20 4.45 -21.45 -4.72
C SER A 20 3.06 -20.82 -4.71
N GLY A 21 2.99 -19.56 -5.04
CA GLY A 21 1.78 -18.81 -5.31
C GLY A 21 1.94 -18.14 -6.66
N SER A 22 0.97 -18.31 -7.53
CA SER A 22 0.91 -17.61 -8.82
C SER A 22 1.16 -16.11 -8.57
N PRO A 23 2.02 -15.44 -9.36
CA PRO A 23 2.32 -14.01 -9.20
C PRO A 23 1.11 -13.08 -9.37
N ASP A 24 -0.05 -13.63 -9.68
CA ASP A 24 -1.26 -12.88 -10.05
C ASP A 24 -2.27 -12.68 -8.90
N GLN A 25 -1.96 -13.05 -7.67
CA GLN A 25 -2.90 -12.89 -6.56
C GLN A 25 -2.62 -11.63 -5.72
N HIS A 26 -2.71 -10.47 -6.33
CA HIS A 26 -2.90 -9.23 -5.59
C HIS A 26 -4.39 -9.05 -5.30
N VAL A 27 -4.79 -9.32 -4.06
CA VAL A 27 -6.17 -9.09 -3.64
C VAL A 27 -6.24 -7.78 -2.87
N ALA A 28 -6.97 -6.81 -3.42
CA ALA A 28 -7.35 -5.62 -2.69
C ALA A 28 -8.52 -5.97 -1.76
N LEU A 29 -8.29 -5.94 -0.46
CA LEU A 29 -9.33 -6.08 0.54
C LEU A 29 -9.83 -4.69 0.94
N ALA A 30 -11.15 -4.50 0.94
CA ALA A 30 -11.74 -3.25 1.40
C ALA A 30 -11.65 -3.18 2.93
N SER A 31 -11.05 -2.13 3.46
CA SER A 31 -10.75 -1.93 4.89
C SER A 31 -11.96 -1.83 5.82
N HIS A 32 -13.17 -1.95 5.30
CA HIS A 32 -14.41 -1.81 6.07
C HIS A 32 -15.18 -3.14 6.26
N THR A 33 -14.60 -4.27 5.87
CA THR A 33 -15.24 -5.58 6.04
C THR A 33 -14.84 -6.21 7.36
N ALA A 34 -15.81 -6.48 8.20
CA ALA A 34 -15.61 -7.38 9.34
C ALA A 34 -15.05 -8.71 8.82
N GLY A 35 -13.91 -9.15 9.36
CA GLY A 35 -13.28 -10.40 8.92
C GLY A 35 -12.09 -10.25 7.97
N LEU A 36 -11.55 -9.03 7.81
CA LEU A 36 -10.39 -8.76 6.96
C LEU A 36 -9.25 -9.76 7.18
N ALA A 37 -8.88 -10.04 8.44
CA ALA A 37 -7.82 -10.99 8.77
C ALA A 37 -8.18 -12.44 8.41
N SER A 38 -9.45 -12.83 8.50
CA SER A 38 -9.90 -14.17 8.08
C SER A 38 -9.83 -14.33 6.57
N ASP A 39 -10.22 -13.31 5.83
CA ASP A 39 -10.12 -13.30 4.38
C ASP A 39 -8.66 -13.31 3.91
N ALA A 40 -7.79 -12.50 4.52
CA ALA A 40 -6.37 -12.50 4.25
C ALA A 40 -5.74 -13.88 4.49
N ARG A 41 -6.10 -14.57 5.58
CA ARG A 41 -5.64 -15.93 5.87
C ARG A 41 -6.16 -16.92 4.83
N ARG A 42 -7.42 -16.85 4.46
CA ARG A 42 -8.00 -17.71 3.42
C ARG A 42 -7.27 -17.57 2.08
N LEU A 43 -6.92 -16.34 1.71
CA LEU A 43 -6.18 -16.04 0.49
C LEU A 43 -4.69 -16.43 0.58
N GLY A 44 -4.10 -16.31 1.77
CA GLY A 44 -2.71 -16.68 2.07
C GLY A 44 -2.52 -18.13 2.51
N ALA A 45 -3.31 -19.07 1.98
CA ALA A 45 -3.21 -20.51 2.29
C ALA A 45 -3.21 -20.83 3.81
N GLY A 46 -3.97 -20.06 4.59
CA GLY A 46 -4.11 -20.24 6.04
C GLY A 46 -3.10 -19.47 6.89
N GLN A 47 -2.03 -18.94 6.29
CA GLN A 47 -0.94 -18.28 7.03
C GLN A 47 -1.04 -16.75 7.04
N GLY A 48 -1.85 -16.14 6.20
CA GLY A 48 -1.92 -14.70 5.97
C GLY A 48 -1.15 -14.27 4.70
N VAL A 49 -1.00 -12.96 4.53
CA VAL A 49 -0.34 -12.37 3.35
C VAL A 49 1.06 -11.86 3.70
N HIS A 50 1.95 -11.80 2.71
CA HIS A 50 3.34 -11.36 2.94
C HIS A 50 3.48 -9.86 3.14
N VAL A 51 2.61 -9.06 2.52
CA VAL A 51 2.65 -7.59 2.59
C VAL A 51 1.24 -7.04 2.75
N VAL A 52 1.08 -6.06 3.63
CA VAL A 52 -0.14 -5.25 3.76
C VAL A 52 0.21 -3.78 3.53
N TYR A 53 -0.52 -3.13 2.64
CA TYR A 53 -0.46 -1.69 2.42
C TYR A 53 -1.64 -1.02 3.12
N ASP A 54 -1.36 -0.19 4.13
CA ASP A 54 -2.39 0.49 4.93
C ASP A 54 -2.26 2.01 4.78
N SER A 55 -3.31 2.63 4.22
CA SER A 55 -3.46 4.07 4.07
C SER A 55 -4.40 4.68 5.11
N ILE A 56 -5.11 3.86 5.88
CA ILE A 56 -6.16 4.30 6.82
C ILE A 56 -5.56 4.71 8.16
N GLY A 57 -4.70 3.89 8.73
CA GLY A 57 -3.95 4.21 9.93
C GLY A 57 -4.63 3.71 11.22
N LYS A 58 -4.99 4.65 12.13
CA LYS A 58 -5.43 4.32 13.49
C LYS A 58 -6.46 3.19 13.57
N ASP A 59 -7.50 3.24 12.75
CA ASP A 59 -8.64 2.31 12.88
C ASP A 59 -8.36 0.92 12.31
N THR A 60 -7.39 0.78 11.41
CA THR A 60 -7.10 -0.48 10.70
C THR A 60 -5.78 -1.13 11.09
N PHE A 61 -4.92 -0.41 11.79
CA PHE A 61 -3.54 -0.83 12.05
C PHE A 61 -3.41 -2.23 12.66
N LEU A 62 -4.18 -2.53 13.71
CA LEU A 62 -4.11 -3.82 14.40
C LEU A 62 -4.65 -4.96 13.52
N ASP A 63 -5.75 -4.73 12.82
CA ASP A 63 -6.34 -5.69 11.88
C ASP A 63 -5.41 -5.95 10.69
N SER A 64 -4.74 -4.91 10.22
CA SER A 64 -3.72 -5.01 9.16
C SER A 64 -2.53 -5.88 9.58
N LEU A 65 -2.07 -5.75 10.84
CA LEU A 65 -1.04 -6.65 11.39
C LEU A 65 -1.54 -8.10 11.49
N ASP A 66 -2.82 -8.32 11.79
CA ASP A 66 -3.43 -9.65 11.90
C ASP A 66 -3.64 -10.34 10.55
N CYS A 67 -3.56 -9.58 9.45
CA CYS A 67 -3.59 -10.13 8.10
C CYS A 67 -2.26 -10.76 7.68
N LEU A 68 -1.15 -10.41 8.34
CA LEU A 68 0.19 -10.79 7.92
C LEU A 68 0.55 -12.23 8.29
N ALA A 69 1.24 -12.89 7.38
CA ALA A 69 1.97 -14.12 7.65
C ALA A 69 3.20 -13.84 8.54
N PRO A 70 3.75 -14.84 9.24
CA PRO A 70 5.04 -14.69 9.93
C PRO A 70 6.10 -14.10 8.99
N LEU A 71 6.92 -13.18 9.51
CA LEU A 71 7.94 -12.43 8.77
C LEU A 71 7.34 -11.50 7.67
N GLY A 72 6.04 -11.26 7.69
CA GLY A 72 5.37 -10.34 6.76
C GLY A 72 5.65 -8.87 7.07
N MET A 73 5.40 -8.01 6.08
CA MET A 73 5.67 -6.58 6.14
C MET A 73 4.38 -5.75 6.12
N MET A 74 4.24 -4.87 7.10
CA MET A 74 3.25 -3.81 7.11
C MET A 74 3.85 -2.52 6.53
N VAL A 75 3.26 -2.02 5.46
CA VAL A 75 3.59 -0.72 4.85
C VAL A 75 2.49 0.27 5.24
N SER A 76 2.70 1.02 6.32
CA SER A 76 1.75 2.04 6.78
C SER A 76 2.07 3.37 6.10
N PHE A 77 1.36 3.73 5.04
CA PHE A 77 1.67 4.91 4.24
C PHE A 77 0.65 6.06 4.34
N GLY A 78 -0.43 5.88 5.11
CA GLY A 78 -1.48 6.88 5.30
C GLY A 78 -1.96 7.01 6.75
N ASN A 79 -2.74 8.06 7.03
CA ASN A 79 -3.36 8.37 8.33
C ASN A 79 -4.78 8.91 8.15
N ALA A 80 -5.58 8.32 7.26
CA ALA A 80 -6.92 8.83 6.94
C ALA A 80 -7.84 8.92 8.18
N THR A 81 -7.66 8.01 9.16
CA THR A 81 -8.42 8.02 10.42
C THR A 81 -7.62 8.52 11.62
N GLY A 82 -6.43 9.02 11.39
CA GLY A 82 -5.55 9.58 12.41
C GLY A 82 -4.24 8.83 12.59
N PRO A 83 -3.32 9.43 13.37
CA PRO A 83 -2.01 8.85 13.64
C PRO A 83 -2.12 7.58 14.51
N ILE A 84 -1.13 6.72 14.37
CA ILE A 84 -0.96 5.53 15.21
C ILE A 84 -0.06 5.92 16.39
N ASP A 85 -0.67 6.18 17.54
CA ASP A 85 0.02 6.60 18.74
C ASP A 85 0.16 5.44 19.74
N GLY A 86 1.22 5.45 20.54
CA GLY A 86 1.41 4.52 21.64
C GLY A 86 1.57 3.05 21.26
N PHE A 87 2.12 2.78 20.07
CA PHE A 87 2.29 1.41 19.58
C PHE A 87 3.37 0.65 20.35
N ASN A 88 3.01 -0.53 20.87
CA ASN A 88 3.95 -1.44 21.51
C ASN A 88 4.67 -2.31 20.46
N VAL A 89 5.95 -2.04 20.25
CA VAL A 89 6.79 -2.75 19.28
C VAL A 89 6.88 -4.27 19.54
N GLY A 90 6.68 -4.70 20.78
CA GLY A 90 6.63 -6.12 21.14
C GLY A 90 5.48 -6.91 20.47
N LEU A 91 4.46 -6.21 19.96
CA LEU A 91 3.40 -6.85 19.17
C LEU A 91 3.92 -7.44 17.86
N LEU A 92 4.91 -6.82 17.24
CA LEU A 92 5.52 -7.34 16.01
C LEU A 92 6.12 -8.74 16.25
N GLY A 93 6.84 -8.90 17.36
CA GLY A 93 7.38 -10.20 17.76
C GLY A 93 6.27 -11.21 18.04
N LYS A 94 5.26 -10.85 18.83
CA LYS A 94 4.14 -11.73 19.19
C LYS A 94 3.31 -12.20 17.99
N LYS A 95 3.17 -11.34 16.98
CA LYS A 95 2.38 -11.62 15.76
C LYS A 95 3.18 -12.34 14.67
N GLY A 96 4.42 -12.75 14.93
CA GLY A 96 5.22 -13.55 14.00
C GLY A 96 6.48 -12.87 13.47
N SER A 97 7.13 -12.05 14.30
CA SER A 97 8.35 -11.30 13.93
C SER A 97 8.15 -10.41 12.70
N LEU A 98 7.08 -9.64 12.72
CA LEU A 98 6.67 -8.81 11.59
C LEU A 98 7.62 -7.61 11.36
N PHE A 99 7.66 -7.13 10.13
CA PHE A 99 8.29 -5.88 9.76
C PHE A 99 7.24 -4.77 9.68
N LEU A 100 7.61 -3.56 10.09
CA LEU A 100 6.80 -2.36 9.96
C LEU A 100 7.62 -1.25 9.33
N THR A 101 7.09 -0.62 8.29
CA THR A 101 7.70 0.54 7.65
C THR A 101 6.68 1.66 7.46
N ARG A 102 7.16 2.90 7.55
CA ARG A 102 6.38 4.12 7.31
C ARG A 102 7.07 4.94 6.22
N PRO A 103 6.88 4.61 4.94
CA PRO A 103 7.47 5.39 3.85
C PRO A 103 6.80 6.75 3.72
N THR A 104 7.57 7.74 3.28
CA THR A 104 7.05 9.05 2.87
C THR A 104 7.60 9.39 1.50
N ILE A 105 6.75 9.90 0.62
CA ILE A 105 7.16 10.29 -0.74
C ILE A 105 8.29 11.32 -0.71
N MET A 106 8.29 12.22 0.27
CA MET A 106 9.31 13.27 0.42
C MET A 106 10.71 12.71 0.60
N THR A 107 10.86 11.58 1.29
CA THR A 107 12.17 10.92 1.44
C THR A 107 12.63 10.32 0.12
N TYR A 108 11.74 9.67 -0.61
CA TYR A 108 12.06 9.02 -1.89
C TYR A 108 12.37 10.03 -2.99
N THR A 109 11.68 11.19 -2.98
CA THR A 109 11.84 12.23 -4.02
C THR A 109 12.76 13.37 -3.60
N ALA A 110 13.44 13.29 -2.46
CA ALA A 110 14.35 14.32 -1.97
C ALA A 110 15.50 14.65 -2.95
N ASN A 111 15.95 13.65 -3.69
CA ASN A 111 16.93 13.81 -4.77
C ASN A 111 16.21 13.85 -6.11
N ARG A 112 16.55 14.83 -6.97
CA ARG A 112 15.92 15.02 -8.29
C ARG A 112 16.11 13.80 -9.19
N ASP A 113 17.28 13.18 -9.21
CA ASP A 113 17.57 12.05 -10.08
C ASP A 113 16.71 10.84 -9.68
N ASN A 114 16.57 10.58 -8.37
CA ASN A 114 15.66 9.54 -7.87
C ASN A 114 14.20 9.84 -8.25
N MET A 115 13.77 11.09 -8.11
CA MET A 115 12.42 11.51 -8.48
C MET A 115 12.14 11.27 -9.95
N LEU A 116 13.07 11.65 -10.84
CA LEU A 116 12.93 11.43 -12.27
C LEU A 116 12.92 9.94 -12.62
N HIS A 117 13.82 9.15 -12.04
CA HIS A 117 13.84 7.71 -12.26
C HIS A 117 12.52 7.04 -11.84
N MET A 118 11.99 7.36 -10.66
CA MET A 118 10.69 6.83 -10.21
C MET A 118 9.54 7.27 -11.11
N ALA A 119 9.58 8.52 -11.62
CA ALA A 119 8.55 9.02 -12.53
C ALA A 119 8.61 8.29 -13.88
N ASP A 120 9.80 8.08 -14.42
CA ASP A 120 10.01 7.36 -15.68
C ASP A 120 9.51 5.90 -15.55
N GLU A 121 9.87 5.19 -14.49
CA GLU A 121 9.36 3.84 -14.22
C GLU A 121 7.82 3.79 -14.16
N LEU A 122 7.20 4.76 -13.47
CA LEU A 122 5.74 4.85 -13.37
C LEU A 122 5.12 5.10 -14.74
N PHE A 123 5.66 6.03 -15.52
CA PHE A 123 5.12 6.35 -16.84
C PHE A 123 5.29 5.17 -17.82
N ASP A 124 6.40 4.47 -17.77
CA ASP A 124 6.63 3.27 -18.58
C ASP A 124 5.62 2.17 -18.28
N VAL A 125 5.36 1.90 -16.99
CA VAL A 125 4.38 0.90 -16.55
C VAL A 125 2.96 1.28 -16.99
N VAL A 126 2.59 2.57 -16.91
CA VAL A 126 1.29 3.06 -17.38
C VAL A 126 1.20 3.02 -18.90
N ALA A 127 2.25 3.46 -19.60
CA ALA A 127 2.30 3.48 -21.08
C ALA A 127 2.26 2.07 -21.66
N SER A 128 2.87 1.09 -21.02
CA SER A 128 2.82 -0.32 -21.43
C SER A 128 1.43 -0.95 -21.27
N GLY A 129 0.52 -0.31 -20.52
CA GLY A 129 -0.80 -0.84 -20.19
C GLY A 129 -0.81 -1.91 -19.10
N ALA A 130 0.35 -2.20 -18.47
CA ALA A 130 0.43 -3.12 -17.35
C ALA A 130 -0.35 -2.60 -16.12
N VAL A 131 -0.37 -1.27 -15.94
CA VAL A 131 -1.24 -0.59 -14.98
C VAL A 131 -2.26 0.26 -15.73
N LYS A 132 -3.55 0.04 -15.44
CA LYS A 132 -4.65 0.81 -16.03
C LYS A 132 -5.21 1.77 -14.99
N ILE A 133 -5.15 3.07 -15.29
CA ILE A 133 -5.75 4.09 -14.44
C ILE A 133 -7.20 4.29 -14.88
N SER A 134 -8.15 3.91 -14.02
CA SER A 134 -9.57 4.09 -14.27
C SER A 134 -9.95 5.54 -13.95
N ILE A 135 -10.17 6.35 -14.97
CA ILE A 135 -10.65 7.74 -14.84
C ILE A 135 -12.17 7.73 -15.01
N ASN A 136 -12.89 7.66 -13.89
CA ASN A 136 -14.33 7.47 -13.88
C ASN A 136 -15.10 8.79 -13.78
N GLN A 137 -14.48 9.86 -13.27
CA GLN A 137 -15.11 11.18 -13.16
C GLN A 137 -14.22 12.27 -13.76
N ARG A 138 -14.88 13.22 -14.44
CA ARG A 138 -14.26 14.39 -15.04
C ARG A 138 -15.06 15.61 -14.67
N TYR A 139 -14.43 16.63 -14.09
CA TYR A 139 -15.04 17.92 -13.78
C TYR A 139 -14.24 19.01 -14.46
N ALA A 140 -14.89 20.13 -14.79
CA ALA A 140 -14.16 21.33 -15.12
C ALA A 140 -13.36 21.83 -13.91
N LEU A 141 -12.24 22.51 -14.13
CA LEU A 141 -11.42 23.03 -13.03
C LEU A 141 -12.21 23.98 -12.12
N GLU A 142 -13.12 24.77 -12.68
CA GLU A 142 -14.02 25.67 -11.95
C GLU A 142 -14.99 24.92 -11.01
N ASP A 143 -15.29 23.66 -11.31
CA ASP A 143 -16.16 22.78 -10.51
C ASP A 143 -15.40 21.95 -9.45
N ALA A 144 -14.16 22.29 -9.15
CA ALA A 144 -13.34 21.55 -8.17
C ALA A 144 -14.04 21.36 -6.82
N ALA A 145 -14.80 22.37 -6.35
CA ALA A 145 -15.57 22.27 -5.11
C ALA A 145 -16.66 21.16 -5.17
N SER A 146 -17.25 20.92 -6.33
CA SER A 146 -18.22 19.84 -6.54
C SER A 146 -17.54 18.50 -6.55
N ALA A 147 -16.38 18.39 -7.23
CA ALA A 147 -15.55 17.17 -7.24
C ALA A 147 -15.16 16.76 -5.81
N HIS A 148 -14.74 17.69 -4.96
CA HIS A 148 -14.41 17.43 -3.56
C HIS A 148 -15.62 16.95 -2.76
N ARG A 149 -16.78 17.61 -2.90
CA ARG A 149 -18.00 17.16 -2.20
C ARG A 149 -18.43 15.75 -2.58
N ASP A 150 -18.32 15.40 -3.86
CA ASP A 150 -18.69 14.06 -4.33
C ASP A 150 -17.68 12.99 -3.87
N LEU A 151 -16.39 13.33 -3.80
CA LEU A 151 -15.36 12.47 -3.23
C LEU A 151 -15.61 12.21 -1.73
N GLU A 152 -15.86 13.25 -0.94
CA GLU A 152 -16.17 13.16 0.48
C GLU A 152 -17.46 12.39 0.75
N ALA A 153 -18.46 12.58 -0.12
CA ALA A 153 -19.72 11.83 -0.07
C ALA A 153 -19.61 10.37 -0.57
N ARG A 154 -18.41 9.92 -0.96
CA ARG A 154 -18.14 8.57 -1.48
C ARG A 154 -18.97 8.20 -2.73
N LYS A 155 -19.31 9.20 -3.55
CA LYS A 155 -20.04 9.00 -4.82
C LYS A 155 -19.11 8.69 -5.99
N THR A 156 -17.81 8.82 -5.79
CA THR A 156 -16.79 8.63 -6.83
C THR A 156 -16.13 7.25 -6.72
N THR A 157 -15.66 6.75 -7.85
CA THR A 157 -14.86 5.52 -7.95
C THR A 157 -13.69 5.74 -8.89
N GLY A 158 -12.59 5.01 -8.72
CA GLY A 158 -11.38 5.20 -9.51
C GLY A 158 -10.78 6.60 -9.31
N SER A 159 -10.17 7.14 -10.35
CA SER A 159 -9.56 8.48 -10.32
C SER A 159 -10.55 9.54 -10.80
N THR A 160 -10.55 10.68 -10.11
CA THR A 160 -11.25 11.90 -10.51
C THR A 160 -10.25 12.88 -11.06
N ILE A 161 -10.49 13.45 -12.23
CA ILE A 161 -9.63 14.47 -12.83
C ILE A 161 -10.38 15.80 -12.99
N LEU A 162 -9.63 16.90 -12.87
CA LEU A 162 -10.08 18.23 -13.20
C LEU A 162 -9.51 18.64 -14.55
N LEU A 163 -10.34 19.18 -15.41
CA LEU A 163 -9.96 19.62 -16.75
C LEU A 163 -9.91 21.17 -16.74
N PRO A 164 -8.80 21.78 -17.21
CA PRO A 164 -8.67 23.23 -17.34
C PRO A 164 -9.61 23.81 -18.39
#